data_bbde3faa4c8e8445c66ef539b06c93a0
#
_entry.id   bbde3faa4c8e8445c66ef539b06c93a0
#
_cell.length_a   1.000
_cell.length_b   1.000
_cell.length_c   1.000
_cell.angle_alpha   90.00
_cell.angle_beta   90.00
_cell.angle_gamma   90.00
#
_symmetry.space_group_name_H-M   'P 1'
#
loop_
_entity.id
_entity.type
_entity.pdbx_description
1 polymer ?
#
loop_
_entity_poly.entity_id
_entity_poly.type
_entity_poly.pdbx_seq_one_letter_code
_entity_poly.pdbx_strand_id
1 'polypeptide(L)'
;MSNWNGKTIGNVQIGELIARGGMAEVYLGEHTSLDRNVAVKIMRDHVDHDPDTRMRFEREARVVASLRHPNIIQMFDYDLVEGQPCLIMEYVPGATLASYLKALHARNEKLPQDMIVRIISALASAIDYAHSHSIVHRDLKPANVLLRSAQGPVDANEPLPADVEPILTDFGLVRLLDSSIQTSTGTVSGTPAYMSPEQARGDKVGSKTDIYSL
;
A
#
# COMPACT_ATOMS: atom_id res chain seq x y z
N MET A 1 -18.20 -8.41 12.11
CA MET A 1 -17.34 -7.37 11.51
C MET A 1 -17.01 -6.38 12.61
N SER A 2 -15.76 -6.27 13.00
CA SER A 2 -15.34 -5.29 14.01
C SER A 2 -15.48 -3.89 13.41
N ASN A 3 -16.28 -3.05 14.05
CA ASN A 3 -16.36 -1.63 13.71
C ASN A 3 -15.22 -0.92 14.44
N TRP A 4 -14.22 -0.45 13.72
CA TRP A 4 -13.07 0.27 14.28
C TRP A 4 -13.33 1.76 14.47
N ASN A 5 -14.37 2.31 13.83
CA ASN A 5 -14.73 3.72 13.97
C ASN A 5 -14.97 4.10 15.44
N GLY A 6 -14.32 5.15 15.90
CA GLY A 6 -14.38 5.66 17.27
C GLY A 6 -13.39 5.00 18.24
N LYS A 7 -12.70 3.90 17.85
CA LYS A 7 -11.64 3.32 18.68
C LYS A 7 -10.37 4.18 18.59
N THR A 8 -9.46 3.97 19.55
CA THR A 8 -8.17 4.66 19.60
C THR A 8 -7.03 3.66 19.56
N ILE A 9 -6.00 3.93 18.77
CA ILE A 9 -4.74 3.19 18.69
C ILE A 9 -3.61 4.15 19.03
N GLY A 10 -2.96 3.97 20.18
CA GLY A 10 -1.98 4.93 20.68
C GLY A 10 -2.58 6.34 20.75
N ASN A 11 -2.00 7.28 20.01
CA ASN A 11 -2.49 8.66 19.90
C ASN A 11 -3.37 8.91 18.66
N VAL A 12 -3.87 7.86 18.01
CA VAL A 12 -4.68 7.99 16.80
C VAL A 12 -6.12 7.57 17.09
N GLN A 13 -7.05 8.50 16.88
CA GLN A 13 -8.48 8.21 16.88
C GLN A 13 -8.90 7.73 15.49
N ILE A 14 -9.51 6.56 15.40
CA ILE A 14 -9.97 5.97 14.14
C ILE A 14 -11.32 6.58 13.77
N GLY A 15 -11.40 7.10 12.56
CA GLY A 15 -12.60 7.67 11.95
C GLY A 15 -13.26 6.73 10.95
N GLU A 16 -13.68 7.29 9.82
CA GLU A 16 -14.43 6.58 8.78
C GLU A 16 -13.57 5.58 7.99
N LEU A 17 -14.22 4.55 7.47
CA LEU A 17 -13.62 3.58 6.56
C LEU A 17 -13.39 4.22 5.19
N ILE A 18 -12.14 4.28 4.75
CA ILE A 18 -11.74 4.82 3.43
C ILE A 18 -11.78 3.73 2.35
N ALA A 19 -11.23 2.55 2.67
CA ALA A 19 -11.12 1.47 1.71
C ALA A 19 -11.23 0.10 2.38
N ARG A 20 -11.79 -0.87 1.64
CA ARG A 20 -11.92 -2.25 2.07
C ARG A 20 -11.33 -3.18 1.04
N GLY A 21 -10.26 -3.87 1.43
CA GLY A 21 -9.63 -4.92 0.63
C GLY A 21 -9.96 -6.33 1.15
N GLY A 22 -9.45 -7.35 0.48
CA GLY A 22 -9.59 -8.74 0.93
C GLY A 22 -8.90 -9.00 2.27
N MET A 23 -7.72 -8.44 2.47
CA MET A 23 -6.82 -8.74 3.60
C MET A 23 -6.72 -7.63 4.65
N ALA A 24 -7.20 -6.41 4.33
CA ALA A 24 -7.12 -5.27 5.22
C ALA A 24 -8.27 -4.28 4.99
N GLU A 25 -8.51 -3.46 6.00
CA GLU A 25 -9.37 -2.28 5.94
C GLU A 25 -8.51 -1.05 6.21
N VAL A 26 -8.79 0.05 5.51
CA VAL A 26 -8.10 1.33 5.69
C VAL A 26 -9.09 2.35 6.19
N TYR A 27 -8.76 2.99 7.30
CA TYR A 27 -9.56 4.02 7.93
C TYR A 27 -8.85 5.36 7.88
N LEU A 28 -9.59 6.45 7.79
CA LEU A 28 -9.11 7.77 8.14
C LEU A 28 -8.92 7.81 9.66
N GLY A 29 -7.79 8.27 10.13
CA GLY A 29 -7.53 8.52 11.54
C GLY A 29 -7.05 9.93 11.77
N GLU A 30 -7.20 10.40 13.00
CA GLU A 30 -6.68 11.69 13.47
C GLU A 30 -5.63 11.44 14.54
N HIS A 31 -4.40 11.90 14.30
CA HIS A 31 -3.36 11.87 15.32
C HIS A 31 -3.55 13.03 16.28
N THR A 32 -4.20 12.78 17.41
CA THR A 32 -4.70 13.81 18.34
C THR A 32 -3.63 14.73 18.92
N SER A 33 -2.39 14.22 19.12
CA SER A 33 -1.29 15.04 19.66
C SER A 33 -0.56 15.89 18.60
N LEU A 34 -0.71 15.56 17.31
CA LEU A 34 -0.04 16.26 16.21
C LEU A 34 -1.02 17.00 15.29
N ASP A 35 -2.32 16.94 15.59
CA ASP A 35 -3.41 17.58 14.84
C ASP A 35 -3.29 17.33 13.32
N ARG A 36 -3.16 16.05 12.95
CA ARG A 36 -3.01 15.66 11.54
C ARG A 36 -3.79 14.39 11.21
N ASN A 37 -4.28 14.33 9.98
CA ASN A 37 -4.87 13.14 9.42
C ASN A 37 -3.80 12.07 9.10
N VAL A 38 -4.14 10.82 9.37
CA VAL A 38 -3.34 9.63 9.06
C VAL A 38 -4.23 8.57 8.42
N ALA A 39 -3.63 7.65 7.68
CA ALA A 39 -4.30 6.43 7.24
C ALA A 39 -3.97 5.30 8.22
N VAL A 40 -5.00 4.60 8.70
CA VAL A 40 -4.85 3.45 9.60
C VAL A 40 -5.25 2.20 8.84
N LYS A 41 -4.27 1.38 8.48
CA LYS A 41 -4.50 0.10 7.80
C LYS A 41 -4.54 -1.03 8.82
N ILE A 42 -5.68 -1.66 8.96
CA ILE A 42 -5.92 -2.77 9.91
C ILE A 42 -6.00 -4.06 9.13
N MET A 43 -5.11 -4.99 9.47
CA MET A 43 -5.07 -6.31 8.86
C MET A 43 -6.20 -7.17 9.41
N ARG A 44 -6.84 -7.99 8.55
CA ARG A 44 -7.93 -8.86 8.98
C ARG A 44 -7.44 -10.13 9.67
N ASP A 45 -6.23 -10.56 9.36
CA ASP A 45 -5.65 -11.75 9.92
C ASP A 45 -5.00 -11.48 11.28
N HIS A 46 -5.25 -12.36 12.23
CA HIS A 46 -4.66 -12.31 13.56
C HIS A 46 -3.27 -12.95 13.54
N VAL A 47 -2.27 -12.25 14.09
CA VAL A 47 -0.88 -12.74 14.20
C VAL A 47 -0.60 -13.35 15.56
N ASP A 48 -1.61 -13.43 16.44
CA ASP A 48 -1.41 -13.81 17.85
C ASP A 48 -1.01 -15.28 18.07
N HIS A 49 -1.24 -16.14 17.06
CA HIS A 49 -1.10 -17.60 17.24
C HIS A 49 0.29 -18.14 16.94
N ASP A 50 1.18 -17.35 16.34
CA ASP A 50 2.54 -17.75 16.02
C ASP A 50 3.55 -16.64 16.31
N PRO A 51 4.34 -16.75 17.39
CA PRO A 51 5.35 -15.76 17.77
C PRO A 51 6.38 -15.48 16.67
N ASP A 52 6.75 -16.49 15.86
CA ASP A 52 7.73 -16.35 14.79
C ASP A 52 7.17 -15.50 13.63
N THR A 53 5.91 -15.71 13.27
CA THR A 53 5.21 -14.90 12.27
C THR A 53 5.08 -13.45 12.73
N ARG A 54 4.75 -13.24 13.99
CA ARG A 54 4.70 -11.89 14.59
C ARG A 54 6.07 -11.19 14.53
N MET A 55 7.14 -11.85 14.96
CA MET A 55 8.49 -11.26 14.94
C MET A 55 8.94 -10.92 13.51
N ARG A 56 8.63 -11.77 12.53
CA ARG A 56 8.93 -11.50 11.11
C ARG A 56 8.17 -10.26 10.62
N PHE A 57 6.87 -10.18 10.91
CA PHE A 57 6.05 -9.04 10.52
C PHE A 57 6.56 -7.74 11.15
N GLU A 58 6.83 -7.73 12.46
CA GLU A 58 7.38 -6.56 13.15
C GLU A 58 8.75 -6.12 12.58
N ARG A 59 9.61 -7.08 12.27
CA ARG A 59 10.92 -6.79 11.66
C ARG A 59 10.75 -6.13 10.29
N GLU A 60 9.92 -6.68 9.41
CA GLU A 60 9.70 -6.10 8.08
C GLU A 60 8.96 -4.75 8.15
N ALA A 61 7.98 -4.61 9.05
CA ALA A 61 7.32 -3.34 9.29
C ALA A 61 8.31 -2.24 9.68
N ARG A 62 9.28 -2.54 10.57
CA ARG A 62 10.35 -1.58 10.94
C ARG A 62 11.21 -1.19 9.75
N VAL A 63 11.55 -2.14 8.87
CA VAL A 63 12.38 -1.85 7.70
C VAL A 63 11.60 -0.98 6.72
N VAL A 64 10.32 -1.27 6.44
CA VAL A 64 9.46 -0.43 5.61
C VAL A 64 9.29 0.97 6.24
N ALA A 65 9.11 1.06 7.56
CA ALA A 65 9.00 2.33 8.26
C ALA A 65 10.26 3.21 8.18
N SER A 66 11.42 2.61 7.92
CA SER A 66 12.68 3.36 7.76
C SER A 66 12.85 3.97 6.37
N LEU A 67 12.07 3.56 5.37
CA LEU A 67 12.14 4.11 4.01
C LEU A 67 11.76 5.61 4.02
N ARG A 68 12.58 6.41 3.33
CA ARG A 68 12.37 7.84 3.14
C ARG A 68 12.60 8.19 1.68
N HIS A 69 11.53 8.26 0.91
CA HIS A 69 11.57 8.59 -0.50
C HIS A 69 10.30 9.39 -0.89
N PRO A 70 10.39 10.42 -1.74
CA PRO A 70 9.23 11.27 -2.08
C PRO A 70 8.06 10.50 -2.69
N ASN A 71 8.33 9.39 -3.37
CA ASN A 71 7.33 8.56 -4.03
C ASN A 71 7.02 7.24 -3.28
N ILE A 72 7.36 7.14 -2.00
CA ILE A 72 6.99 6.03 -1.11
C ILE A 72 6.17 6.59 0.04
N ILE A 73 5.04 5.93 0.32
CA ILE A 73 4.18 6.30 1.46
C ILE A 73 4.98 6.25 2.76
N GLN A 74 4.87 7.29 3.58
CA GLN A 74 5.54 7.31 4.86
C GLN A 74 4.77 6.50 5.89
N MET A 75 5.38 5.45 6.43
CA MET A 75 4.86 4.76 7.60
C MET A 75 5.35 5.47 8.88
N PHE A 76 4.42 5.77 9.79
CA PHE A 76 4.72 6.50 11.02
C PHE A 76 4.87 5.56 12.20
N ASP A 77 4.00 4.55 12.30
CA ASP A 77 3.96 3.64 13.43
C ASP A 77 3.32 2.29 13.05
N TYR A 78 3.51 1.33 13.93
CA TYR A 78 2.92 -0.01 13.88
C TYR A 78 2.48 -0.40 15.28
N ASP A 79 1.29 -0.97 15.38
CA ASP A 79 0.76 -1.49 16.64
C ASP A 79 0.03 -2.83 16.41
N LEU A 80 -0.19 -3.57 17.49
CA LEU A 80 -0.96 -4.79 17.50
C LEU A 80 -2.17 -4.60 18.43
N VAL A 81 -3.35 -4.46 17.84
CA VAL A 81 -4.57 -4.18 18.59
C VAL A 81 -5.56 -5.34 18.44
N GLU A 82 -6.01 -5.90 19.55
CA GLU A 82 -6.88 -7.09 19.55
C GLU A 82 -6.33 -8.24 18.70
N GLY A 83 -4.99 -8.42 18.66
CA GLY A 83 -4.32 -9.42 17.84
C GLY A 83 -4.22 -9.10 16.34
N GLN A 84 -4.73 -7.96 15.91
CA GLN A 84 -4.68 -7.51 14.50
C GLN A 84 -3.57 -6.48 14.31
N PRO A 85 -2.66 -6.67 13.32
CA PRO A 85 -1.66 -5.68 12.98
C PRO A 85 -2.31 -4.41 12.43
N CYS A 86 -1.88 -3.27 12.96
CA CYS A 86 -2.34 -1.94 12.59
C CYS A 86 -1.15 -1.11 12.13
N LEU A 87 -1.19 -0.59 10.92
CA LEU A 87 -0.16 0.28 10.35
C LEU A 87 -0.69 1.72 10.33
N ILE A 88 0.04 2.64 10.90
CA ILE A 88 -0.28 4.09 10.89
C ILE A 88 0.64 4.74 9.87
N MET A 89 0.07 5.37 8.85
CA MET A 89 0.83 5.92 7.74
C MET A 89 0.31 7.28 7.28
N GLU A 90 1.05 7.92 6.41
CA GLU A 90 0.66 9.15 5.73
C GLU A 90 -0.71 8.97 5.07
N TYR A 91 -1.59 9.94 5.27
CA TYR A 91 -2.85 10.03 4.55
C TYR A 91 -2.65 10.85 3.28
N VAL A 92 -2.85 10.22 2.14
CA VAL A 92 -2.85 10.87 0.83
C VAL A 92 -4.30 10.89 0.33
N PRO A 93 -4.96 12.05 0.36
CA PRO A 93 -6.34 12.16 -0.11
C PRO A 93 -6.43 12.08 -1.63
N GLY A 94 -7.54 11.51 -2.15
CA GLY A 94 -7.83 11.50 -3.58
C GLY A 94 -7.74 10.12 -4.21
N ALA A 95 -7.55 10.10 -5.54
CA ALA A 95 -7.63 8.91 -6.37
C ALA A 95 -6.37 8.05 -6.29
N THR A 96 -6.55 6.74 -6.47
CA THR A 96 -5.48 5.83 -6.87
C THR A 96 -5.24 5.93 -8.39
N LEU A 97 -4.05 5.55 -8.86
CA LEU A 97 -3.79 5.43 -10.29
C LEU A 97 -4.78 4.46 -10.96
N ALA A 98 -5.19 3.39 -10.27
CA ALA A 98 -6.18 2.45 -10.80
C ALA A 98 -7.56 3.10 -11.01
N SER A 99 -8.07 3.86 -10.03
CA SER A 99 -9.35 4.55 -10.16
C SER A 99 -9.31 5.61 -11.26
N TYR A 100 -8.18 6.32 -11.36
CA TYR A 100 -7.96 7.30 -12.41
C TYR A 100 -7.94 6.67 -13.81
N LEU A 101 -7.16 5.61 -14.02
CA LEU A 101 -7.10 4.90 -15.31
C LEU A 101 -8.45 4.30 -15.69
N LYS A 102 -9.23 3.80 -14.72
CA LYS A 102 -10.60 3.33 -14.95
C LYS A 102 -11.52 4.46 -15.43
N ALA A 103 -11.43 5.63 -14.82
CA ALA A 103 -12.23 6.80 -15.24
C ALA A 103 -11.82 7.30 -16.64
N LEU A 104 -10.52 7.34 -16.96
CA LEU A 104 -10.03 7.64 -18.32
C LEU A 104 -10.59 6.67 -19.35
N HIS A 105 -10.52 5.37 -19.06
CA HIS A 105 -11.05 4.34 -19.96
C HIS A 105 -12.55 4.51 -20.20
N ALA A 106 -13.32 4.84 -19.18
CA ALA A 106 -14.76 5.09 -19.30
C ALA A 106 -15.09 6.30 -20.20
N ARG A 107 -14.18 7.30 -20.25
CA ARG A 107 -14.29 8.47 -21.14
C ARG A 107 -13.64 8.27 -22.51
N ASN A 108 -13.08 7.08 -22.78
CA ASN A 108 -12.29 6.77 -23.98
C ASN A 108 -11.08 7.73 -24.16
N GLU A 109 -10.49 8.13 -23.04
CA GLU A 109 -9.31 9.00 -22.98
C GLU A 109 -8.05 8.20 -22.64
N LYS A 110 -6.88 8.80 -22.87
CA LYS A 110 -5.56 8.22 -22.53
C LYS A 110 -4.73 9.23 -21.78
N LEU A 111 -3.85 8.73 -20.92
CA LEU A 111 -2.82 9.58 -20.32
C LEU A 111 -1.89 10.13 -21.41
N PRO A 112 -1.50 11.43 -21.32
CA PRO A 112 -0.43 12.00 -22.14
C PRO A 112 0.88 11.23 -21.96
N GLN A 113 1.65 11.09 -23.01
CA GLN A 113 2.89 10.29 -22.99
C GLN A 113 3.92 10.83 -21.98
N ASP A 114 4.07 12.14 -21.88
CA ASP A 114 4.93 12.81 -20.90
C ASP A 114 4.54 12.50 -19.46
N MET A 115 3.22 12.43 -19.18
CA MET A 115 2.70 12.06 -17.88
C MET A 115 3.00 10.59 -17.55
N ILE A 116 2.85 9.68 -18.53
CA ILE A 116 3.23 8.27 -18.37
C ILE A 116 4.71 8.16 -18.00
N VAL A 117 5.59 8.85 -18.75
CA VAL A 117 7.04 8.82 -18.48
C VAL A 117 7.34 9.34 -17.07
N ARG A 118 6.69 10.43 -16.65
CA ARG A 118 6.88 10.98 -15.28
C ARG A 118 6.47 9.97 -14.20
N ILE A 119 5.29 9.39 -14.33
CA ILE A 119 4.77 8.42 -13.34
C ILE A 119 5.69 7.20 -13.27
N ILE A 120 6.04 6.60 -14.42
CA ILE A 120 6.89 5.40 -14.44
C ILE A 120 8.29 5.72 -13.92
N SER A 121 8.89 6.86 -14.28
CA SER A 121 10.21 7.25 -13.79
C SER A 121 10.23 7.44 -12.26
N ALA A 122 9.19 8.05 -11.70
CA ALA A 122 9.07 8.25 -10.26
C ALA A 122 8.89 6.91 -9.51
N LEU A 123 8.07 6.01 -10.05
CA LEU A 123 7.88 4.66 -9.49
C LEU A 123 9.16 3.81 -9.61
N ALA A 124 9.87 3.88 -10.74
CA ALA A 124 11.15 3.19 -10.91
C ALA A 124 12.18 3.67 -9.87
N SER A 125 12.28 4.99 -9.64
CA SER A 125 13.14 5.55 -8.58
C SER A 125 12.76 5.04 -7.19
N ALA A 126 11.47 4.98 -6.88
CA ALA A 126 10.99 4.46 -5.60
C ALA A 126 11.35 2.97 -5.40
N ILE A 127 11.20 2.17 -6.46
CA ILE A 127 11.52 0.74 -6.44
C ILE A 127 13.04 0.52 -6.33
N ASP A 128 13.87 1.25 -7.06
CA ASP A 128 15.32 1.17 -6.96
C ASP A 128 15.79 1.53 -5.54
N TYR A 129 15.19 2.57 -4.96
CA TYR A 129 15.47 2.94 -3.57
C TYR A 129 15.10 1.82 -2.59
N ALA A 130 13.92 1.21 -2.72
CA ALA A 130 13.50 0.09 -1.87
C ALA A 130 14.43 -1.12 -2.03
N HIS A 131 14.81 -1.47 -3.27
CA HIS A 131 15.72 -2.57 -3.56
C HIS A 131 17.11 -2.34 -2.97
N SER A 132 17.62 -1.11 -2.98
CA SER A 132 18.90 -0.76 -2.32
C SER A 132 18.88 -1.01 -0.80
N HIS A 133 17.67 -0.99 -0.20
CA HIS A 133 17.42 -1.33 1.21
C HIS A 133 17.00 -2.80 1.41
N SER A 134 17.18 -3.64 0.36
CA SER A 134 16.80 -5.08 0.38
C SER A 134 15.30 -5.34 0.56
N ILE A 135 14.47 -4.37 0.20
CA ILE A 135 13.00 -4.49 0.24
C ILE A 135 12.48 -4.71 -1.17
N VAL A 136 11.69 -5.77 -1.36
CA VAL A 136 10.95 -6.06 -2.59
C VAL A 136 9.47 -5.79 -2.35
N HIS A 137 8.83 -5.04 -3.24
CA HIS A 137 7.43 -4.63 -3.07
C HIS A 137 6.45 -5.79 -3.23
N ARG A 138 6.65 -6.66 -4.23
CA ARG A 138 5.91 -7.91 -4.52
C ARG A 138 4.44 -7.75 -4.92
N ASP A 139 3.84 -6.57 -4.86
CA ASP A 139 2.44 -6.31 -5.24
C ASP A 139 2.32 -4.96 -5.97
N LEU A 140 3.25 -4.68 -6.89
CA LEU A 140 3.23 -3.46 -7.68
C LEU A 140 2.08 -3.51 -8.68
N LYS A 141 1.17 -2.54 -8.58
CA LYS A 141 -0.01 -2.40 -9.44
C LYS A 141 -0.61 -0.99 -9.28
N PRO A 142 -1.39 -0.49 -10.24
CA PRO A 142 -1.98 0.85 -10.17
C PRO A 142 -2.88 1.09 -8.95
N ALA A 143 -3.46 0.05 -8.35
CA ALA A 143 -4.26 0.16 -7.13
C ALA A 143 -3.42 0.54 -5.90
N ASN A 144 -2.13 0.22 -5.92
CA ASN A 144 -1.17 0.51 -4.85
C ASN A 144 -0.34 1.78 -5.14
N VAL A 145 -0.81 2.63 -6.07
CA VAL A 145 -0.23 3.93 -6.38
C VAL A 145 -1.28 5.00 -6.10
N LEU A 146 -1.05 5.83 -5.09
CA LEU A 146 -1.86 7.00 -4.78
C LEU A 146 -1.37 8.19 -5.61
N LEU A 147 -2.27 9.11 -5.93
CA LEU A 147 -1.94 10.32 -6.68
C LEU A 147 -2.02 11.53 -5.73
N ARG A 148 -0.88 12.18 -5.49
CA ARG A 148 -0.75 13.36 -4.63
C ARG A 148 -0.57 14.61 -5.48
N SER A 149 -1.22 15.71 -5.07
CA SER A 149 -0.98 17.04 -5.62
C SER A 149 -0.99 18.08 -4.48
N ALA A 150 -0.18 19.12 -4.61
CA ALA A 150 -0.20 20.26 -3.70
C ALA A 150 -1.47 21.13 -3.87
N GLN A 151 -2.20 20.94 -4.97
CA GLN A 151 -3.44 21.67 -5.24
C GLN A 151 -4.65 21.09 -4.51
N GLY A 152 -4.50 19.93 -3.87
CA GLY A 152 -5.56 19.24 -3.13
C GLY A 152 -5.78 17.79 -3.59
N PRO A 153 -6.86 17.14 -3.12
CA PRO A 153 -7.19 15.78 -3.48
C PRO A 153 -7.37 15.61 -4.99
N VAL A 154 -6.71 14.61 -5.58
CA VAL A 154 -6.85 14.31 -7.00
C VAL A 154 -8.20 13.62 -7.25
N ASP A 155 -9.06 14.21 -8.08
CA ASP A 155 -10.30 13.57 -8.53
C ASP A 155 -10.01 12.69 -9.77
N ALA A 156 -10.51 11.46 -9.75
CA ALA A 156 -10.35 10.53 -10.87
C ALA A 156 -11.08 11.00 -12.15
N ASN A 157 -12.07 11.87 -12.03
CA ASN A 157 -12.89 12.36 -13.15
C ASN A 157 -12.37 13.67 -13.76
N GLU A 158 -11.41 14.32 -13.14
CA GLU A 158 -10.80 15.56 -13.61
C GLU A 158 -9.42 15.28 -14.25
N PRO A 159 -8.91 16.20 -15.11
CA PRO A 159 -7.55 16.11 -15.61
C PRO A 159 -6.53 16.08 -14.47
N LEU A 160 -5.46 15.30 -14.64
CA LEU A 160 -4.38 15.29 -13.63
C LEU A 160 -3.75 16.67 -13.49
N PRO A 161 -3.55 17.13 -12.26
CA PRO A 161 -2.75 18.33 -11.99
C PRO A 161 -1.34 18.20 -12.56
N ALA A 162 -0.77 19.32 -13.01
CA ALA A 162 0.60 19.32 -13.59
C ALA A 162 1.67 18.91 -12.57
N ASP A 163 1.40 19.10 -11.28
CA ASP A 163 2.28 18.78 -10.14
C ASP A 163 2.00 17.39 -9.54
N VAL A 164 1.15 16.56 -10.19
CA VAL A 164 0.81 15.24 -9.64
C VAL A 164 2.05 14.37 -9.42
N GLU A 165 2.13 13.75 -8.25
CA GLU A 165 3.17 12.81 -7.84
C GLU A 165 2.56 11.44 -7.54
N PRO A 166 3.08 10.34 -8.11
CA PRO A 166 2.67 8.99 -7.72
C PRO A 166 3.34 8.62 -6.39
N ILE A 167 2.56 8.08 -5.47
CA ILE A 167 3.03 7.62 -4.15
C ILE A 167 2.76 6.12 -4.06
N LEU A 168 3.83 5.34 -3.99
CA LEU A 168 3.76 3.90 -3.85
C LEU A 168 3.40 3.53 -2.42
N THR A 169 2.38 2.69 -2.26
CA THR A 169 1.90 2.19 -0.96
C THR A 169 1.83 0.67 -0.97
N ASP A 170 1.57 0.07 0.19
CA ASP A 170 1.31 -1.36 0.32
C ASP A 170 2.51 -2.26 -0.02
N PHE A 171 3.71 -1.90 0.43
CA PHE A 171 4.85 -2.83 0.45
C PHE A 171 4.44 -4.15 1.10
N GLY A 172 4.69 -5.26 0.43
CA GLY A 172 4.13 -6.60 0.63
C GLY A 172 4.14 -7.23 2.03
N LEU A 173 3.99 -6.41 3.09
CA LEU A 173 3.85 -6.87 4.49
C LEU A 173 2.72 -7.89 4.66
N VAL A 174 1.65 -7.78 3.85
CA VAL A 174 0.51 -8.70 3.87
C VAL A 174 0.93 -10.11 3.45
N ARG A 175 1.85 -10.25 2.50
CA ARG A 175 2.29 -11.57 2.02
C ARG A 175 3.14 -12.36 3.03
N LEU A 176 3.65 -11.70 4.07
CA LEU A 176 4.31 -12.40 5.17
C LEU A 176 3.30 -13.16 6.03
N LEU A 177 2.10 -12.64 6.17
CA LEU A 177 1.00 -13.30 6.85
C LEU A 177 0.49 -14.47 6.02
N ASP A 178 0.39 -14.31 4.69
CA ASP A 178 -0.02 -15.38 3.76
C ASP A 178 0.96 -16.55 3.68
N SER A 179 2.27 -16.31 3.81
CA SER A 179 3.27 -17.38 3.71
C SER A 179 3.17 -18.41 4.84
N SER A 180 2.57 -18.06 5.95
CA SER A 180 2.23 -19.00 7.03
C SER A 180 0.96 -19.82 6.73
N ILE A 181 0.10 -19.36 5.82
CA ILE A 181 -1.18 -20.00 5.45
C ILE A 181 -1.07 -20.82 4.16
N GLN A 182 -0.08 -20.54 3.30
CA GLN A 182 0.09 -21.17 1.97
C GLN A 182 0.39 -22.69 1.99
N THR A 183 0.56 -23.32 3.13
CA THR A 183 0.75 -24.78 3.20
C THR A 183 -0.56 -25.56 3.04
N SER A 184 -1.74 -24.93 3.01
CA SER A 184 -3.00 -25.71 3.06
C SER A 184 -4.00 -25.50 1.92
N THR A 185 -3.94 -24.45 1.08
CA THR A 185 -5.06 -24.20 0.14
C THR A 185 -4.71 -23.86 -1.31
N GLY A 186 -3.43 -23.71 -1.69
CA GLY A 186 -3.05 -23.47 -3.11
C GLY A 186 -3.67 -22.21 -3.75
N THR A 187 -4.21 -21.28 -2.98
CA THR A 187 -4.88 -20.09 -3.50
C THR A 187 -3.86 -19.01 -3.79
N VAL A 188 -3.67 -18.67 -5.06
CA VAL A 188 -2.81 -17.56 -5.49
C VAL A 188 -3.53 -16.25 -5.13
N SER A 189 -3.04 -15.57 -4.10
CA SER A 189 -3.57 -14.25 -3.68
C SER A 189 -2.93 -13.13 -4.50
N GLY A 190 -3.74 -12.24 -5.08
CA GLY A 190 -3.31 -11.06 -5.82
C GLY A 190 -4.11 -10.82 -7.10
N THR A 191 -3.77 -9.74 -7.84
CA THR A 191 -4.34 -9.46 -9.16
C THR A 191 -3.46 -10.14 -10.22
N PRO A 192 -3.89 -11.25 -10.86
CA PRO A 192 -3.03 -12.07 -11.72
C PRO A 192 -2.36 -11.31 -12.87
N ALA A 193 -3.00 -10.23 -13.33
CA ALA A 193 -2.51 -9.43 -14.46
C ALA A 193 -1.14 -8.77 -14.24
N TYR A 194 -0.73 -8.57 -12.98
CA TYR A 194 0.54 -7.91 -12.63
C TYR A 194 1.56 -8.88 -12.01
N MET A 195 1.18 -10.15 -11.84
CA MET A 195 2.08 -11.14 -11.23
C MET A 195 3.20 -11.53 -12.19
N SER A 196 4.42 -11.53 -11.67
CA SER A 196 5.55 -12.12 -12.39
C SER A 196 5.42 -13.64 -12.52
N PRO A 197 6.08 -14.27 -13.51
CA PRO A 197 6.03 -15.72 -13.70
C PRO A 197 6.48 -16.52 -12.46
N GLU A 198 7.50 -16.05 -11.75
CA GLU A 198 7.98 -16.66 -10.50
C GLU A 198 6.95 -16.57 -9.38
N GLN A 199 6.20 -15.46 -9.28
CA GLN A 199 5.10 -15.34 -8.32
C GLN A 199 3.96 -16.32 -8.64
N ALA A 200 3.58 -16.43 -9.92
CA ALA A 200 2.51 -17.31 -10.37
C ALA A 200 2.84 -18.80 -10.14
N ARG A 201 4.13 -19.17 -10.15
CA ARG A 201 4.60 -20.54 -9.87
C ARG A 201 4.85 -20.80 -8.38
N GLY A 202 4.85 -19.77 -7.52
CA GLY A 202 5.26 -19.91 -6.13
C GLY A 202 6.77 -20.06 -5.94
N ASP A 203 7.57 -19.63 -6.92
CA ASP A 203 9.02 -19.66 -6.86
C ASP A 203 9.57 -18.54 -5.96
N LYS A 204 10.89 -18.54 -5.73
CA LYS A 204 11.54 -17.49 -4.93
C LYS A 204 11.47 -16.14 -5.65
N VAL A 205 10.79 -15.19 -5.00
CA VAL A 205 10.57 -13.84 -5.49
C VAL A 205 11.74 -12.91 -5.12
N GLY A 206 12.22 -12.12 -6.08
CA GLY A 206 13.28 -11.14 -5.90
C GLY A 206 12.94 -9.79 -6.53
N SER A 207 13.93 -8.88 -6.60
CA SER A 207 13.75 -7.52 -7.14
C SER A 207 13.24 -7.50 -8.60
N LYS A 208 13.56 -8.51 -9.40
CA LYS A 208 13.09 -8.63 -10.79
C LYS A 208 11.57 -8.73 -10.90
N THR A 209 10.90 -9.23 -9.88
CA THR A 209 9.43 -9.29 -9.80
C THR A 209 8.79 -7.91 -9.89
N ASP A 210 9.33 -6.92 -9.18
CA ASP A 210 8.81 -5.56 -9.22
C ASP A 210 9.05 -4.90 -10.59
N ILE A 211 10.18 -5.19 -11.23
CA ILE A 211 10.48 -4.70 -12.59
C ILE A 211 9.51 -5.29 -13.62
N TYR A 212 9.11 -6.56 -13.46
CA TYR A 212 8.10 -7.18 -14.32
C TYR A 212 6.73 -6.51 -14.18
N SER A 213 6.37 -6.10 -12.97
CA SER A 213 5.05 -5.53 -12.64
C SER A 213 4.95 -4.03 -12.94
N LEU A 214 6.08 -3.32 -13.12
CA LEU A 214 6.17 -1.90 -13.45
C LEU A 214 5.83 -1.63 -14.92
#